data_be4ecf249714e2ae2aa56f446f4d970a
#
_entry.id   be4ecf249714e2ae2aa56f446f4d970a
#
_cell.length_a   1.000
_cell.length_b   1.000
_cell.length_c   1.000
_cell.angle_alpha   90.00
_cell.angle_beta   90.00
_cell.angle_gamma   90.00
#
_symmetry.space_group_name_H-M   'P 1'
#
loop_
_entity.id
_entity.type
_entity.pdbx_description
1 polymer ?
#
loop_
_entity_poly.entity_id
_entity_poly.type
_entity_poly.pdbx_seq_one_letter_code
_entity_poly.pdbx_strand_id
1 'polypeptide(L)'
;MNHNNPRAMEEIILVKLEIRKNTYYDSVTLMLISNEVKKIEGVEEALIGMGTDLNCEIAHNIGLATPEFKTVTANDLFVAVQCKDEEVFKAAGKKLEELLNKKSETKESDYYTPTLEGAMKLDPDINMAIISVPGKYAADVAQGCLDKEINVMLFSDNVTIEEERALKEYAYQKGLLVMGPDCGTAIINHVPLAFANVVRPGDIGIVAASGTGTQEVSSIIDQLGGGVSQVIGTGGRDLKKEIGGLMMKLGLEALIQDPSTTVITLISKPPAREIASQILTLASEAGKPVVVCFIGGDRTEIESYGLTAAISLEDAAHKAVALSKGEPVKDYTDFNMGRETAEAFARELAAKLTKGQKYVRGLYTGGTLCDEAMKLMLTRLGHIHSNIPLQTEDKLTDARNGNSHQHTFLDFGDDEFTVGRPHPMIDPSLRAERVRMEGKDPECAILMVDCVIGYGSHENPAKELSEAILQARRNAEADGRYLLVVASVCGSEGDPQSLSRTQKQLMEAGAVVLPSNAQATRFAMLVLSYMR
;
A
#
# COMPACT_ATOMS: atom_id res chain seq x y z
N MET A 1 41.49 -48.02 18.37
CA MET A 1 40.20 -48.71 18.46
C MET A 1 39.14 -47.72 18.03
N ASN A 2 38.45 -48.06 17.00
CA ASN A 2 37.47 -47.41 16.15
C ASN A 2 36.71 -46.19 16.70
N HIS A 3 37.01 -45.03 16.12
CA HIS A 3 36.09 -43.90 16.04
C HIS A 3 35.26 -44.06 14.76
N ASN A 4 34.02 -44.51 14.87
CA ASN A 4 32.99 -44.35 13.85
C ASN A 4 32.35 -42.97 14.07
N ASN A 5 32.69 -42.02 13.20
CA ASN A 5 31.98 -40.77 13.02
C ASN A 5 30.88 -41.04 11.99
N PRO A 6 29.58 -40.90 12.28
CA PRO A 6 28.56 -41.00 11.28
C PRO A 6 28.64 -39.71 10.42
N ARG A 7 29.06 -39.85 9.16
CA ARG A 7 28.91 -38.84 8.14
C ARG A 7 27.44 -38.45 8.08
N ALA A 8 27.14 -37.17 8.32
CA ALA A 8 25.87 -36.61 7.94
C ALA A 8 25.69 -36.90 6.43
N MET A 9 24.66 -37.63 6.08
CA MET A 9 24.23 -37.77 4.70
C MET A 9 23.81 -36.37 4.28
N GLU A 10 24.52 -35.75 3.34
CA GLU A 10 24.03 -34.60 2.61
C GLU A 10 22.72 -35.04 1.96
N GLU A 11 21.59 -34.45 2.35
CA GLU A 11 20.30 -34.66 1.70
C GLU A 11 20.47 -34.14 0.26
N ILE A 12 20.22 -35.02 -0.72
CA ILE A 12 20.28 -34.67 -2.13
C ILE A 12 19.05 -33.79 -2.40
N ILE A 13 19.26 -32.50 -2.55
CA ILE A 13 18.22 -31.54 -2.90
C ILE A 13 18.06 -31.56 -4.43
N LEU A 14 16.85 -31.77 -4.89
CA LEU A 14 16.53 -31.89 -6.31
C LEU A 14 15.84 -30.60 -6.79
N VAL A 15 16.40 -29.93 -7.78
CA VAL A 15 15.71 -28.83 -8.49
C VAL A 15 15.04 -29.38 -9.74
N LYS A 16 13.74 -29.18 -9.85
CA LYS A 16 12.91 -29.67 -10.98
C LYS A 16 12.19 -28.51 -11.64
N LEU A 17 12.09 -28.56 -12.96
CA LEU A 17 11.37 -27.62 -13.79
C LEU A 17 10.35 -28.35 -14.66
N GLU A 18 9.10 -27.87 -14.65
CA GLU A 18 8.05 -28.20 -15.59
C GLU A 18 7.69 -26.97 -16.41
N ILE A 19 7.57 -27.09 -17.74
CA ILE A 19 7.20 -25.99 -18.62
C ILE A 19 5.90 -26.34 -19.33
N ARG A 20 4.88 -25.49 -19.20
CA ARG A 20 3.59 -25.61 -19.89
C ARG A 20 3.53 -24.55 -20.99
N LYS A 21 3.65 -24.98 -22.23
CA LYS A 21 3.70 -24.11 -23.39
C LYS A 21 2.38 -23.38 -23.63
N ASN A 22 2.46 -22.09 -23.97
CA ASN A 22 1.30 -21.24 -24.31
C ASN A 22 0.19 -21.29 -23.27
N THR A 23 0.55 -21.36 -21.99
CA THR A 23 -0.39 -21.42 -20.86
C THR A 23 -0.25 -20.13 -20.06
N TYR A 24 -1.32 -19.36 -19.98
CA TYR A 24 -1.32 -18.07 -19.28
C TYR A 24 -2.15 -18.11 -18.00
N TYR A 25 -1.57 -17.56 -16.94
CA TYR A 25 -2.25 -17.21 -15.69
C TYR A 25 -1.73 -15.86 -15.22
N ASP A 26 -2.56 -15.11 -14.47
CA ASP A 26 -2.12 -13.84 -13.87
C ASP A 26 -1.06 -14.06 -12.79
N SER A 27 -0.15 -13.08 -12.66
CA SER A 27 1.01 -13.17 -11.76
C SER A 27 0.63 -13.32 -10.30
N VAL A 28 -0.45 -12.68 -9.86
CA VAL A 28 -0.93 -12.74 -8.46
C VAL A 28 -1.39 -14.15 -8.12
N THR A 29 -2.17 -14.77 -9.02
CA THR A 29 -2.60 -16.16 -8.88
C THR A 29 -1.41 -17.09 -8.77
N LEU A 30 -0.45 -16.99 -9.71
CA LEU A 30 0.71 -17.88 -9.73
C LEU A 30 1.57 -17.76 -8.49
N MET A 31 1.69 -16.57 -7.95
CA MET A 31 2.46 -16.31 -6.77
C MET A 31 1.78 -16.81 -5.49
N LEU A 32 0.46 -16.64 -5.35
CA LEU A 32 -0.29 -17.25 -4.25
C LEU A 32 -0.14 -18.78 -4.28
N ILE A 33 -0.17 -19.38 -5.48
CA ILE A 33 0.06 -20.80 -5.66
C ILE A 33 1.51 -21.18 -5.29
N SER A 34 2.52 -20.37 -5.68
CA SER A 34 3.91 -20.60 -5.29
C SER A 34 4.06 -20.66 -3.76
N ASN A 35 3.43 -19.73 -3.05
CA ASN A 35 3.43 -19.70 -1.58
C ASN A 35 2.74 -20.91 -0.95
N GLU A 36 1.66 -21.41 -1.54
CA GLU A 36 0.99 -22.63 -1.04
C GLU A 36 1.82 -23.89 -1.32
N VAL A 37 2.48 -23.96 -2.48
CA VAL A 37 3.37 -25.07 -2.82
C VAL A 37 4.59 -25.11 -1.89
N LYS A 38 5.15 -23.97 -1.50
CA LYS A 38 6.24 -23.87 -0.51
C LYS A 38 5.90 -24.45 0.87
N LYS A 39 4.62 -24.50 1.24
CA LYS A 39 4.17 -25.07 2.51
C LYS A 39 4.16 -26.61 2.55
N ILE A 40 4.39 -27.27 1.42
CA ILE A 40 4.43 -28.72 1.35
C ILE A 40 5.70 -29.24 2.03
N GLU A 41 5.54 -30.19 2.94
CA GLU A 41 6.68 -30.80 3.63
C GLU A 41 7.66 -31.44 2.64
N GLY A 42 8.93 -31.04 2.70
CA GLY A 42 9.96 -31.48 1.77
C GLY A 42 10.18 -30.57 0.56
N VAL A 43 9.42 -29.47 0.41
CA VAL A 43 9.72 -28.37 -0.51
C VAL A 43 10.55 -27.34 0.23
N GLU A 44 11.70 -26.97 -0.32
CA GLU A 44 12.57 -25.92 0.23
C GLU A 44 12.29 -24.57 -0.44
N GLU A 45 12.13 -24.57 -1.76
CA GLU A 45 11.83 -23.38 -2.53
C GLU A 45 10.95 -23.74 -3.73
N ALA A 46 10.03 -22.84 -4.11
CA ALA A 46 9.17 -23.01 -5.28
C ALA A 46 8.88 -21.64 -5.94
N LEU A 47 8.94 -21.61 -7.25
CA LEU A 47 8.53 -20.48 -8.06
C LEU A 47 7.66 -20.98 -9.21
N ILE A 48 6.42 -20.51 -9.26
CA ILE A 48 5.49 -20.78 -10.35
C ILE A 48 5.21 -19.43 -11.00
N GLY A 49 5.54 -19.29 -12.27
CA GLY A 49 5.48 -18.00 -12.95
C GLY A 49 5.35 -18.11 -14.47
N MET A 50 4.95 -17.00 -15.08
CA MET A 50 5.08 -16.86 -16.53
C MET A 50 6.55 -16.69 -16.91
N GLY A 51 6.96 -17.20 -18.06
CA GLY A 51 8.34 -17.18 -18.55
C GLY A 51 8.84 -15.82 -19.00
N THR A 52 8.49 -14.77 -18.30
CA THR A 52 9.02 -13.42 -18.54
C THR A 52 10.49 -13.33 -18.14
N ASP A 53 11.24 -12.41 -18.73
CA ASP A 53 12.66 -12.20 -18.42
C ASP A 53 12.85 -11.98 -16.91
N LEU A 54 11.97 -11.19 -16.27
CA LEU A 54 12.00 -10.94 -14.84
C LEU A 54 11.83 -12.22 -14.00
N ASN A 55 10.84 -13.05 -14.32
CA ASN A 55 10.59 -14.29 -13.57
C ASN A 55 11.72 -15.31 -13.77
N CYS A 56 12.33 -15.34 -14.96
CA CYS A 56 13.51 -16.16 -15.22
C CYS A 56 14.74 -15.66 -14.44
N GLU A 57 14.91 -14.35 -14.30
CA GLU A 57 15.95 -13.75 -13.46
C GLU A 57 15.72 -14.05 -11.96
N ILE A 58 14.48 -13.96 -11.49
CA ILE A 58 14.12 -14.34 -10.11
C ILE A 58 14.46 -15.80 -9.86
N ALA A 59 14.05 -16.72 -10.77
CA ALA A 59 14.37 -18.14 -10.64
C ALA A 59 15.89 -18.39 -10.55
N HIS A 60 16.68 -17.63 -11.33
CA HIS A 60 18.14 -17.70 -11.28
C HIS A 60 18.69 -17.24 -9.93
N ASN A 61 18.19 -16.11 -9.41
CA ASN A 61 18.68 -15.49 -8.17
C ASN A 61 18.36 -16.32 -6.92
N ILE A 62 17.26 -17.10 -6.94
CA ILE A 62 16.86 -17.97 -5.83
C ILE A 62 17.35 -19.43 -6.00
N GLY A 63 18.20 -19.69 -7.02
CA GLY A 63 18.81 -21.00 -7.23
C GLY A 63 17.93 -22.07 -7.87
N LEU A 64 16.80 -21.70 -8.47
CA LEU A 64 15.87 -22.61 -9.15
C LEU A 64 16.12 -22.74 -10.66
N ALA A 65 17.08 -22.01 -11.21
CA ALA A 65 17.38 -22.05 -12.64
C ALA A 65 18.07 -23.35 -13.04
N THR A 66 17.47 -24.06 -14.00
CA THR A 66 18.02 -25.24 -14.65
C THR A 66 18.40 -24.91 -16.11
N PRO A 67 19.21 -25.72 -16.80
CA PRO A 67 19.56 -25.47 -18.21
C PRO A 67 18.34 -25.34 -19.14
N GLU A 68 17.23 -25.99 -18.80
CA GLU A 68 15.96 -25.97 -19.56
C GLU A 68 15.28 -24.60 -19.53
N PHE A 69 15.58 -23.72 -18.56
CA PHE A 69 15.06 -22.34 -18.56
C PHE A 69 15.34 -21.57 -19.85
N LYS A 70 16.39 -21.93 -20.58
CA LYS A 70 16.72 -21.32 -21.89
C LYS A 70 15.64 -21.54 -22.95
N THR A 71 14.72 -22.49 -22.73
CA THR A 71 13.62 -22.82 -23.66
C THR A 71 12.29 -22.19 -23.25
N VAL A 72 12.24 -21.51 -22.08
CA VAL A 72 11.06 -20.83 -21.59
C VAL A 72 10.87 -19.54 -22.36
N THR A 73 9.63 -19.28 -22.79
CA THR A 73 9.25 -18.02 -23.44
C THR A 73 8.23 -17.28 -22.60
N ALA A 74 8.04 -15.99 -22.86
CA ALA A 74 7.10 -15.15 -22.08
C ALA A 74 5.65 -15.66 -22.06
N ASN A 75 5.29 -16.51 -23.02
CA ASN A 75 3.94 -17.10 -23.10
C ASN A 75 3.82 -18.48 -22.40
N ASP A 76 4.89 -18.94 -21.79
CA ASP A 76 4.91 -20.24 -21.14
C ASP A 76 4.75 -20.07 -19.61
N LEU A 77 3.97 -20.96 -19.00
CA LEU A 77 3.98 -21.15 -17.56
C LEU A 77 5.13 -22.08 -17.18
N PHE A 78 5.93 -21.73 -16.20
CA PHE A 78 6.92 -22.63 -15.61
C PHE A 78 6.63 -22.91 -14.12
N VAL A 79 6.99 -24.09 -13.69
CA VAL A 79 6.91 -24.59 -12.32
C VAL A 79 8.30 -25.05 -11.92
N ALA A 80 9.01 -24.26 -11.14
CA ALA A 80 10.34 -24.59 -10.65
C ALA A 80 10.26 -24.87 -9.14
N VAL A 81 10.70 -26.06 -8.72
CA VAL A 81 10.62 -26.50 -7.33
C VAL A 81 11.93 -27.14 -6.89
N GLN A 82 12.44 -26.68 -5.76
CA GLN A 82 13.55 -27.31 -5.04
C GLN A 82 12.96 -28.17 -3.93
N CYS A 83 13.15 -29.46 -4.01
CA CYS A 83 12.50 -30.42 -3.14
C CYS A 83 13.40 -31.64 -2.82
N LYS A 84 13.01 -32.39 -1.80
CA LYS A 84 13.73 -33.54 -1.29
C LYS A 84 13.80 -34.70 -2.28
N ASP A 85 12.71 -34.96 -3.01
CA ASP A 85 12.59 -36.11 -3.92
C ASP A 85 11.52 -35.91 -4.99
N GLU A 86 11.39 -36.90 -5.87
CA GLU A 86 10.43 -36.92 -6.98
C GLU A 86 8.97 -37.02 -6.50
N GLU A 87 8.70 -37.62 -5.35
CA GLU A 87 7.34 -37.76 -4.82
C GLU A 87 6.85 -36.41 -4.31
N VAL A 88 7.71 -35.63 -3.66
CA VAL A 88 7.41 -34.26 -3.24
C VAL A 88 7.17 -33.35 -4.45
N PHE A 89 7.94 -33.50 -5.55
CA PHE A 89 7.69 -32.76 -6.78
C PHE A 89 6.31 -33.10 -7.39
N LYS A 90 5.93 -34.36 -7.41
CA LYS A 90 4.59 -34.78 -7.86
C LYS A 90 3.47 -34.25 -6.97
N ALA A 91 3.71 -34.21 -5.64
CA ALA A 91 2.75 -33.61 -4.71
C ALA A 91 2.59 -32.10 -4.95
N ALA A 92 3.67 -31.38 -5.25
CA ALA A 92 3.66 -29.98 -5.65
C ALA A 92 2.85 -29.75 -6.92
N GLY A 93 3.04 -30.58 -7.96
CA GLY A 93 2.28 -30.56 -9.19
C GLY A 93 0.78 -30.82 -8.96
N LYS A 94 0.43 -31.82 -8.12
CA LYS A 94 -0.95 -32.09 -7.75
C LYS A 94 -1.60 -30.93 -7.01
N LYS A 95 -0.88 -30.32 -6.08
CA LYS A 95 -1.35 -29.12 -5.35
C LYS A 95 -1.59 -27.95 -6.29
N LEU A 96 -0.67 -27.73 -7.25
CA LEU A 96 -0.85 -26.74 -8.31
C LEU A 96 -2.16 -26.97 -9.07
N GLU A 97 -2.42 -28.21 -9.53
CA GLU A 97 -3.68 -28.55 -10.24
C GLU A 97 -4.91 -28.30 -9.38
N GLU A 98 -4.87 -28.71 -8.12
CA GLU A 98 -5.97 -28.48 -7.17
C GLU A 98 -6.28 -26.98 -7.01
N LEU A 99 -5.24 -26.14 -6.90
CA LEU A 99 -5.40 -24.70 -6.72
C LEU A 99 -5.83 -23.98 -8.01
N LEU A 100 -5.32 -24.40 -9.16
CA LEU A 100 -5.75 -23.88 -10.46
C LEU A 100 -7.21 -24.28 -10.75
N ASN A 101 -7.60 -25.53 -10.48
CA ASN A 101 -8.95 -26.01 -10.70
C ASN A 101 -9.97 -25.46 -9.69
N LYS A 102 -9.57 -25.20 -8.45
CA LYS A 102 -10.44 -24.58 -7.45
C LYS A 102 -10.93 -23.18 -7.85
N LYS A 103 -10.17 -22.48 -8.69
CA LYS A 103 -10.59 -21.21 -9.29
C LYS A 103 -11.52 -21.37 -10.50
N SER A 104 -11.48 -22.51 -11.18
CA SER A 104 -12.37 -22.80 -12.31
C SER A 104 -13.79 -23.24 -11.88
N GLU A 105 -13.97 -23.68 -10.63
CA GLU A 105 -15.30 -24.05 -10.07
C GLU A 105 -16.08 -22.84 -9.53
N THR A 106 -15.48 -21.65 -9.41
CA THR A 106 -16.25 -20.42 -9.26
C THR A 106 -16.89 -20.11 -10.60
N LYS A 107 -18.17 -20.57 -10.74
CA LYS A 107 -19.14 -20.29 -11.80
C LYS A 107 -18.52 -19.58 -13.01
N GLU A 108 -18.41 -20.29 -14.14
CA GLU A 108 -18.41 -19.65 -15.46
C GLU A 108 -19.49 -18.56 -15.43
N SER A 109 -19.09 -17.31 -15.28
CA SER A 109 -20.02 -16.22 -15.53
C SER A 109 -20.24 -16.24 -17.03
N ASP A 110 -21.50 -16.28 -17.47
CA ASP A 110 -21.93 -16.20 -18.87
C ASP A 110 -21.41 -14.92 -19.59
N TYR A 111 -20.59 -14.11 -18.91
CA TYR A 111 -20.07 -12.80 -19.30
C TYR A 111 -18.55 -12.77 -19.54
N TYR A 112 -17.85 -13.90 -19.56
CA TYR A 112 -16.42 -13.88 -19.87
C TYR A 112 -16.20 -13.66 -21.37
N THR A 113 -15.52 -12.56 -21.72
CA THR A 113 -15.09 -12.27 -23.09
C THR A 113 -13.63 -11.83 -23.08
N PRO A 114 -12.79 -12.37 -23.97
CA PRO A 114 -11.36 -12.08 -23.98
C PRO A 114 -11.00 -10.73 -24.59
N THR A 115 -11.97 -9.96 -25.13
CA THR A 115 -11.72 -8.69 -25.80
C THR A 115 -12.68 -7.60 -25.34
N LEU A 116 -12.22 -6.35 -25.41
CA LEU A 116 -13.03 -5.18 -25.11
C LEU A 116 -14.27 -5.10 -26.02
N GLU A 117 -14.13 -5.38 -27.32
CA GLU A 117 -15.23 -5.41 -28.28
C GLU A 117 -16.28 -6.48 -27.93
N GLY A 118 -15.80 -7.61 -27.45
CA GLY A 118 -16.67 -8.69 -26.96
C GLY A 118 -17.47 -8.24 -25.73
N ALA A 119 -16.80 -7.62 -24.75
CA ALA A 119 -17.44 -7.10 -23.55
C ALA A 119 -18.52 -6.04 -23.89
N MET A 120 -18.19 -5.09 -24.75
CA MET A 120 -19.13 -4.03 -25.18
C MET A 120 -20.32 -4.57 -25.99
N LYS A 121 -20.17 -5.72 -26.64
CA LYS A 121 -21.32 -6.39 -27.31
C LYS A 121 -22.26 -7.04 -26.31
N LEU A 122 -21.73 -7.55 -25.20
CA LEU A 122 -22.52 -8.15 -24.13
C LEU A 122 -23.21 -7.09 -23.28
N ASP A 123 -22.48 -6.02 -22.96
CA ASP A 123 -22.99 -4.89 -22.19
C ASP A 123 -22.52 -3.58 -22.84
N PRO A 124 -23.40 -2.92 -23.64
CA PRO A 124 -23.07 -1.65 -24.28
C PRO A 124 -22.93 -0.47 -23.32
N ASP A 125 -23.40 -0.61 -22.08
CA ASP A 125 -23.42 0.47 -21.07
C ASP A 125 -22.13 0.49 -20.21
N ILE A 126 -21.13 -0.33 -20.54
CA ILE A 126 -19.81 -0.30 -19.91
C ILE A 126 -19.20 1.09 -20.04
N ASN A 127 -18.87 1.71 -18.90
CA ASN A 127 -18.33 3.08 -18.84
C ASN A 127 -17.06 3.20 -17.99
N MET A 128 -16.59 2.10 -17.39
CA MET A 128 -15.38 2.04 -16.58
C MET A 128 -14.59 0.76 -16.86
N ALA A 129 -13.28 0.89 -17.04
CA ALA A 129 -12.35 -0.22 -17.15
C ALA A 129 -11.30 -0.17 -16.03
N ILE A 130 -11.06 -1.30 -15.35
CA ILE A 130 -9.95 -1.45 -14.41
C ILE A 130 -8.86 -2.23 -15.13
N ILE A 131 -7.68 -1.61 -15.26
CA ILE A 131 -6.53 -2.17 -15.98
C ILE A 131 -5.47 -2.60 -14.97
N SER A 132 -5.16 -3.91 -14.97
CA SER A 132 -4.15 -4.54 -14.10
C SER A 132 -3.32 -5.53 -14.94
N VAL A 133 -2.64 -5.01 -15.95
CA VAL A 133 -1.70 -5.75 -16.80
C VAL A 133 -0.29 -5.20 -16.62
N PRO A 134 0.77 -5.92 -17.03
CA PRO A 134 2.13 -5.37 -16.98
C PRO A 134 2.23 -3.99 -17.66
N GLY A 135 2.91 -3.03 -17.02
CA GLY A 135 2.94 -1.61 -17.40
C GLY A 135 3.22 -1.36 -18.89
N LYS A 136 4.11 -2.14 -19.49
CA LYS A 136 4.44 -2.06 -20.92
C LYS A 136 3.27 -2.28 -21.90
N TYR A 137 2.14 -2.84 -21.42
CA TYR A 137 0.93 -3.04 -22.22
C TYR A 137 -0.24 -2.15 -21.76
N ALA A 138 -0.09 -1.55 -20.60
CA ALA A 138 -1.18 -0.88 -19.92
C ALA A 138 -1.63 0.39 -20.68
N ALA A 139 -0.70 1.11 -21.27
CA ALA A 139 -0.99 2.32 -22.04
C ALA A 139 -1.84 2.03 -23.28
N ASP A 140 -1.48 0.99 -24.06
CA ASP A 140 -2.25 0.60 -25.24
C ASP A 140 -3.66 0.14 -24.89
N VAL A 141 -3.82 -0.64 -23.81
CA VAL A 141 -5.15 -1.07 -23.32
C VAL A 141 -5.97 0.13 -22.86
N ALA A 142 -5.36 1.07 -22.14
CA ALA A 142 -6.03 2.28 -21.69
C ALA A 142 -6.49 3.15 -22.88
N GLN A 143 -5.62 3.35 -23.88
CA GLN A 143 -5.97 4.08 -25.09
C GLN A 143 -7.16 3.44 -25.80
N GLY A 144 -7.17 2.10 -25.94
CA GLY A 144 -8.28 1.38 -26.55
C GLY A 144 -9.62 1.56 -25.81
N CYS A 145 -9.60 1.71 -24.47
CA CYS A 145 -10.78 2.04 -23.68
C CYS A 145 -11.23 3.49 -23.89
N LEU A 146 -10.30 4.44 -23.87
CA LEU A 146 -10.58 5.87 -24.08
C LEU A 146 -11.15 6.17 -25.48
N ASP A 147 -10.70 5.43 -26.50
CA ASP A 147 -11.23 5.54 -27.88
C ASP A 147 -12.71 5.17 -27.97
N LYS A 148 -13.18 4.35 -27.02
CA LYS A 148 -14.57 3.90 -26.87
C LYS A 148 -15.34 4.68 -25.78
N GLU A 149 -14.81 5.82 -25.34
CA GLU A 149 -15.40 6.69 -24.33
C GLU A 149 -15.59 6.02 -22.95
N ILE A 150 -14.74 5.04 -22.63
CA ILE A 150 -14.72 4.34 -21.36
C ILE A 150 -13.68 4.99 -20.44
N ASN A 151 -14.11 5.38 -19.22
CA ASN A 151 -13.20 5.84 -18.18
C ASN A 151 -12.26 4.71 -17.75
N VAL A 152 -11.05 5.07 -17.31
CA VAL A 152 -10.01 4.10 -16.98
C VAL A 152 -9.56 4.26 -15.53
N MET A 153 -9.53 3.15 -14.78
CA MET A 153 -8.73 3.01 -13.58
C MET A 153 -7.50 2.18 -13.91
N LEU A 154 -6.36 2.83 -14.03
CA LEU A 154 -5.07 2.24 -14.37
C LEU A 154 -4.33 1.85 -13.10
N PHE A 155 -4.63 0.65 -12.63
CA PHE A 155 -4.01 0.05 -11.44
C PHE A 155 -2.53 -0.31 -11.70
N SER A 156 -2.21 -0.67 -12.94
CA SER A 156 -0.84 -0.99 -13.36
C SER A 156 0.12 0.14 -13.05
N ASP A 157 1.29 -0.23 -12.55
CA ASP A 157 2.49 0.59 -12.41
C ASP A 157 3.39 0.50 -13.66
N ASN A 158 4.60 1.07 -13.61
CA ASN A 158 5.64 0.98 -14.67
C ASN A 158 5.17 1.42 -16.07
N VAL A 159 4.22 2.36 -16.14
CA VAL A 159 3.89 3.13 -17.36
C VAL A 159 4.82 4.34 -17.42
N THR A 160 5.35 4.68 -18.59
CA THR A 160 6.26 5.82 -18.74
C THR A 160 5.55 7.15 -18.48
N ILE A 161 6.31 8.20 -18.17
CA ILE A 161 5.76 9.55 -17.95
C ILE A 161 5.14 10.09 -19.24
N GLU A 162 5.77 9.81 -20.38
CA GLU A 162 5.30 10.22 -21.70
C GLU A 162 3.96 9.56 -22.05
N GLU A 163 3.81 8.27 -21.80
CA GLU A 163 2.57 7.53 -22.02
C GLU A 163 1.46 8.03 -21.07
N GLU A 164 1.76 8.19 -19.78
CA GLU A 164 0.82 8.73 -18.81
C GLU A 164 0.30 10.10 -19.24
N ARG A 165 1.22 11.00 -19.63
CA ARG A 165 0.88 12.33 -20.08
C ARG A 165 -0.02 12.30 -21.32
N ALA A 166 0.33 11.51 -22.33
CA ALA A 166 -0.44 11.39 -23.57
C ALA A 166 -1.88 10.88 -23.29
N LEU A 167 -2.01 9.84 -22.46
CA LEU A 167 -3.32 9.31 -22.07
C LEU A 167 -4.17 10.33 -21.33
N LYS A 168 -3.59 11.06 -20.38
CA LYS A 168 -4.30 12.06 -19.58
C LYS A 168 -4.66 13.31 -20.38
N GLU A 169 -3.79 13.78 -21.29
CA GLU A 169 -4.11 14.88 -22.21
C GLU A 169 -5.29 14.50 -23.14
N TYR A 170 -5.25 13.28 -23.70
CA TYR A 170 -6.32 12.77 -24.55
C TYR A 170 -7.65 12.63 -23.79
N ALA A 171 -7.60 12.04 -22.60
CA ALA A 171 -8.78 11.84 -21.76
C ALA A 171 -9.38 13.19 -21.28
N TYR A 172 -8.53 14.13 -20.86
CA TYR A 172 -8.96 15.45 -20.42
C TYR A 172 -9.75 16.20 -21.51
N GLN A 173 -9.28 16.15 -22.78
CA GLN A 173 -9.98 16.75 -23.92
C GLN A 173 -11.35 16.12 -24.16
N LYS A 174 -11.55 14.87 -23.80
CA LYS A 174 -12.82 14.14 -23.92
C LYS A 174 -13.70 14.18 -22.66
N GLY A 175 -13.23 14.77 -21.57
CA GLY A 175 -13.92 14.73 -20.28
C GLY A 175 -13.95 13.33 -19.64
N LEU A 176 -12.96 12.48 -19.95
CA LEU A 176 -12.84 11.13 -19.42
C LEU A 176 -11.77 11.05 -18.32
N LEU A 177 -11.99 10.21 -17.31
CA LEU A 177 -11.03 9.97 -16.24
C LEU A 177 -10.00 8.91 -16.66
N VAL A 178 -8.71 9.22 -16.40
CA VAL A 178 -7.62 8.26 -16.31
C VAL A 178 -7.09 8.28 -14.87
N MET A 179 -7.65 7.43 -14.04
CA MET A 179 -7.25 7.28 -12.66
C MET A 179 -5.99 6.40 -12.60
N GLY A 180 -4.83 7.02 -12.44
CA GLY A 180 -3.53 6.36 -12.49
C GLY A 180 -2.62 6.88 -13.62
N PRO A 181 -1.49 6.20 -13.96
CA PRO A 181 -1.03 4.88 -13.45
C PRO A 181 -0.80 4.83 -11.95
N ASP A 182 -0.62 3.62 -11.43
CA ASP A 182 -0.41 3.39 -10.00
C ASP A 182 -1.55 4.00 -9.14
N CYS A 183 -2.79 3.87 -9.63
CA CYS A 183 -3.96 4.24 -8.86
C CYS A 183 -4.48 3.04 -8.08
N GLY A 184 -4.17 2.99 -6.80
CA GLY A 184 -4.58 1.90 -5.92
C GLY A 184 -6.02 2.03 -5.42
N THR A 185 -6.62 3.23 -5.41
CA THR A 185 -7.86 3.48 -4.67
C THR A 185 -8.80 4.41 -5.42
N ALA A 186 -10.05 3.99 -5.60
CA ALA A 186 -11.16 4.85 -6.00
C ALA A 186 -12.49 4.32 -5.42
N ILE A 187 -13.48 5.20 -5.29
CA ILE A 187 -14.87 4.84 -4.97
C ILE A 187 -15.76 5.68 -5.88
N ILE A 188 -16.38 5.05 -6.86
CA ILE A 188 -17.22 5.74 -7.86
C ILE A 188 -18.66 5.30 -7.68
N ASN A 189 -19.55 6.26 -7.45
CA ASN A 189 -20.95 5.99 -7.16
C ASN A 189 -21.13 4.94 -6.05
N HIS A 190 -20.35 5.10 -4.97
CA HIS A 190 -20.30 4.20 -3.81
C HIS A 190 -19.77 2.80 -4.09
N VAL A 191 -19.26 2.52 -5.29
CA VAL A 191 -18.61 1.25 -5.63
C VAL A 191 -17.12 1.36 -5.36
N PRO A 192 -16.57 0.61 -4.39
CA PRO A 192 -15.14 0.58 -4.12
C PRO A 192 -14.39 -0.16 -5.22
N LEU A 193 -13.27 0.40 -5.66
CA LEU A 193 -12.42 -0.14 -6.72
C LEU A 193 -11.00 -0.36 -6.20
N ALA A 194 -10.42 -1.52 -6.51
CA ALA A 194 -9.07 -1.96 -6.13
C ALA A 194 -8.85 -1.95 -4.60
N PHE A 195 -7.80 -1.28 -4.09
CA PHE A 195 -7.55 -1.14 -2.65
C PHE A 195 -8.46 -0.07 -2.05
N ALA A 196 -9.68 -0.40 -1.75
CA ALA A 196 -10.64 0.54 -1.19
C ALA A 196 -11.32 -0.02 0.06
N ASN A 197 -11.78 0.88 0.90
CA ASN A 197 -12.46 0.54 2.15
C ASN A 197 -13.98 0.55 1.98
N VAL A 198 -14.66 -0.21 2.81
CA VAL A 198 -16.12 -0.16 2.93
C VAL A 198 -16.48 1.04 3.80
N VAL A 199 -16.89 2.11 3.17
CA VAL A 199 -17.29 3.35 3.84
C VAL A 199 -18.73 3.68 3.49
N ARG A 200 -19.43 4.33 4.41
CA ARG A 200 -20.84 4.70 4.16
C ARG A 200 -20.97 5.76 3.08
N PRO A 201 -22.04 5.71 2.29
CA PRO A 201 -22.43 6.80 1.41
C PRO A 201 -22.65 8.11 2.19
N GLY A 202 -22.27 9.24 1.58
CA GLY A 202 -22.43 10.56 2.17
C GLY A 202 -22.17 11.65 1.15
N ASP A 203 -21.77 12.81 1.61
CA ASP A 203 -21.69 14.03 0.82
C ASP A 203 -20.27 14.63 0.70
N ILE A 204 -19.26 13.91 1.16
CA ILE A 204 -17.87 14.35 1.07
C ILE A 204 -17.22 13.70 -0.16
N GLY A 205 -16.86 14.52 -1.16
CA GLY A 205 -16.11 14.08 -2.34
C GLY A 205 -14.61 14.22 -2.13
N ILE A 206 -13.82 13.25 -2.61
CA ILE A 206 -12.37 13.23 -2.47
C ILE A 206 -11.73 13.15 -3.86
N VAL A 207 -10.74 14.01 -4.15
CA VAL A 207 -9.80 13.82 -5.26
C VAL A 207 -8.39 13.69 -4.70
N ALA A 208 -7.69 12.65 -5.07
CA ALA A 208 -6.43 12.33 -4.43
C ALA A 208 -5.35 11.77 -5.37
N ALA A 209 -4.14 12.31 -5.25
CA ALA A 209 -2.92 11.74 -5.83
C ALA A 209 -2.18 10.88 -4.78
N SER A 210 -2.93 10.01 -4.08
CA SER A 210 -2.45 9.22 -2.95
C SER A 210 -3.39 8.05 -2.68
N GLY A 211 -2.93 6.81 -2.78
CA GLY A 211 -3.74 5.62 -2.49
C GLY A 211 -4.05 5.50 -0.99
N THR A 212 -3.04 5.21 -0.17
CA THR A 212 -3.23 4.99 1.28
C THR A 212 -3.64 6.25 2.04
N GLY A 213 -3.27 7.45 1.57
CA GLY A 213 -3.81 8.69 2.12
C GLY A 213 -5.32 8.84 1.91
N THR A 214 -5.80 8.41 0.75
CA THR A 214 -7.23 8.35 0.44
C THR A 214 -7.96 7.35 1.34
N GLN A 215 -7.38 6.15 1.53
CA GLN A 215 -7.93 5.13 2.43
C GLN A 215 -8.00 5.63 3.88
N GLU A 216 -6.95 6.28 4.37
CA GLU A 216 -6.92 6.84 5.72
C GLU A 216 -8.01 7.90 5.90
N VAL A 217 -8.11 8.89 5.01
CA VAL A 217 -9.10 9.96 5.12
C VAL A 217 -10.52 9.43 5.01
N SER A 218 -10.81 8.58 4.01
CA SER A 218 -12.17 8.03 3.81
C SER A 218 -12.59 7.12 4.98
N SER A 219 -11.67 6.34 5.52
CA SER A 219 -11.93 5.49 6.69
C SER A 219 -12.19 6.31 7.96
N ILE A 220 -11.41 7.37 8.19
CA ILE A 220 -11.62 8.27 9.35
C ILE A 220 -12.95 9.03 9.18
N ILE A 221 -13.30 9.51 7.99
CA ILE A 221 -14.61 10.10 7.72
C ILE A 221 -15.74 9.14 8.13
N ASP A 222 -15.63 7.86 7.75
CA ASP A 222 -16.60 6.83 8.15
C ASP A 222 -16.65 6.63 9.68
N GLN A 223 -15.49 6.51 10.33
CA GLN A 223 -15.39 6.36 11.79
C GLN A 223 -15.99 7.55 12.55
N LEU A 224 -15.93 8.77 12.00
CA LEU A 224 -16.51 9.99 12.55
C LEU A 224 -18.03 10.13 12.28
N GLY A 225 -18.63 9.13 11.62
CA GLY A 225 -20.03 9.13 11.27
C GLY A 225 -20.40 10.00 10.07
N GLY A 226 -19.39 10.44 9.28
CA GLY A 226 -19.56 11.02 7.95
C GLY A 226 -19.72 9.94 6.88
N GLY A 227 -19.69 10.34 5.62
CA GLY A 227 -19.71 9.44 4.48
C GLY A 227 -19.16 10.08 3.23
N VAL A 228 -18.82 9.28 2.23
CA VAL A 228 -18.24 9.77 0.98
C VAL A 228 -19.23 9.66 -0.18
N SER A 229 -19.24 10.68 -1.05
CA SER A 229 -19.99 10.67 -2.31
C SER A 229 -19.20 9.96 -3.40
N GLN A 230 -18.02 10.46 -3.67
CA GLN A 230 -17.10 9.96 -4.70
C GLN A 230 -15.67 10.02 -4.17
N VAL A 231 -14.83 9.11 -4.62
CA VAL A 231 -13.38 9.14 -4.39
C VAL A 231 -12.67 8.91 -5.72
N ILE A 232 -12.00 9.94 -6.22
CA ILE A 232 -11.31 9.93 -7.51
C ILE A 232 -9.81 9.89 -7.23
N GLY A 233 -9.17 8.74 -7.49
CA GLY A 233 -7.72 8.62 -7.46
C GLY A 233 -7.10 9.11 -8.76
N THR A 234 -6.00 9.86 -8.70
CA THR A 234 -5.37 10.42 -9.90
C THR A 234 -4.03 9.78 -10.27
N GLY A 235 -3.52 8.91 -9.39
CA GLY A 235 -2.15 8.40 -9.47
C GLY A 235 -1.12 9.34 -8.85
N GLY A 236 -0.05 8.78 -8.29
CA GLY A 236 0.92 9.52 -7.49
C GLY A 236 1.74 10.56 -8.25
N ARG A 237 1.77 10.48 -9.59
CA ARG A 237 2.56 11.40 -10.44
C ARG A 237 1.73 12.52 -11.05
N ASP A 238 0.40 12.51 -10.92
CA ASP A 238 -0.49 13.48 -11.59
C ASP A 238 -0.08 14.93 -11.34
N LEU A 239 0.30 15.26 -10.11
CA LEU A 239 0.65 16.62 -9.69
C LEU A 239 2.11 17.01 -9.95
N LYS A 240 2.88 16.17 -10.64
CA LYS A 240 4.20 16.55 -11.15
C LYS A 240 4.06 17.52 -12.33
N LYS A 241 5.10 18.34 -12.55
CA LYS A 241 5.13 19.32 -13.63
C LYS A 241 4.92 18.70 -15.00
N GLU A 242 5.48 17.51 -15.22
CA GLU A 242 5.45 16.77 -16.48
C GLU A 242 4.04 16.34 -16.87
N ILE A 243 3.18 16.06 -15.89
CA ILE A 243 1.79 15.61 -16.10
C ILE A 243 0.80 16.78 -16.02
N GLY A 244 1.03 17.74 -15.14
CA GLY A 244 0.27 19.00 -15.11
C GLY A 244 -1.02 18.99 -14.30
N GLY A 245 -1.27 17.96 -13.47
CA GLY A 245 -2.45 17.89 -12.61
C GLY A 245 -3.77 17.72 -13.36
N LEU A 246 -3.74 17.10 -14.53
CA LEU A 246 -4.89 17.01 -15.43
C LEU A 246 -6.07 16.28 -14.79
N MET A 247 -5.82 15.17 -14.13
CA MET A 247 -6.88 14.37 -13.52
C MET A 247 -7.35 14.95 -12.18
N MET A 248 -6.47 15.63 -11.44
CA MET A 248 -6.87 16.37 -10.25
C MET A 248 -7.84 17.51 -10.61
N LYS A 249 -7.56 18.24 -11.70
CA LYS A 249 -8.46 19.29 -12.22
C LYS A 249 -9.80 18.71 -12.66
N LEU A 250 -9.78 17.69 -13.52
CA LEU A 250 -11.00 17.06 -14.03
C LEU A 250 -11.85 16.45 -12.91
N GLY A 251 -11.21 15.76 -11.95
CA GLY A 251 -11.89 15.21 -10.79
C GLY A 251 -12.49 16.29 -9.90
N LEU A 252 -11.79 17.40 -9.69
CA LEU A 252 -12.32 18.57 -8.96
C LEU A 252 -13.51 19.20 -9.68
N GLU A 253 -13.41 19.40 -10.98
CA GLU A 253 -14.53 19.90 -11.81
C GLU A 253 -15.75 18.98 -11.74
N ALA A 254 -15.54 17.66 -11.77
CA ALA A 254 -16.60 16.68 -11.62
C ALA A 254 -17.28 16.78 -10.25
N LEU A 255 -16.52 16.89 -9.14
CA LEU A 255 -17.07 17.04 -7.80
C LEU A 255 -17.77 18.39 -7.59
N ILE A 256 -17.31 19.44 -8.24
CA ILE A 256 -17.99 20.75 -8.22
C ILE A 256 -19.39 20.63 -8.83
N GLN A 257 -19.53 19.87 -9.90
CA GLN A 257 -20.80 19.67 -10.60
C GLN A 257 -21.69 18.60 -9.97
N ASP A 258 -21.13 17.68 -9.19
CA ASP A 258 -21.87 16.60 -8.55
C ASP A 258 -22.82 17.12 -7.46
N PRO A 259 -24.15 17.01 -7.61
CA PRO A 259 -25.09 17.48 -6.61
C PRO A 259 -25.06 16.67 -5.29
N SER A 260 -24.54 15.46 -5.31
CA SER A 260 -24.39 14.62 -4.12
C SER A 260 -23.19 15.03 -3.27
N THR A 261 -22.24 15.78 -3.81
CA THR A 261 -21.07 16.28 -3.12
C THR A 261 -21.29 17.68 -2.57
N THR A 262 -21.24 17.87 -1.25
CA THR A 262 -21.38 19.19 -0.60
C THR A 262 -20.05 19.72 -0.05
N VAL A 263 -19.09 18.84 0.27
CA VAL A 263 -17.74 19.17 0.70
C VAL A 263 -16.74 18.44 -0.18
N ILE A 264 -15.68 19.12 -0.58
CA ILE A 264 -14.60 18.53 -1.38
C ILE A 264 -13.32 18.44 -0.56
N THR A 265 -12.61 17.33 -0.68
CA THR A 265 -11.30 17.13 -0.02
C THR A 265 -10.24 16.79 -1.06
N LEU A 266 -9.15 17.55 -1.11
CA LEU A 266 -8.00 17.33 -1.98
C LEU A 266 -6.84 16.76 -1.17
N ILE A 267 -6.29 15.60 -1.61
CA ILE A 267 -5.24 14.89 -0.87
C ILE A 267 -4.04 14.63 -1.79
N SER A 268 -2.85 15.04 -1.36
CA SER A 268 -1.62 14.82 -2.13
C SER A 268 -0.36 15.01 -1.26
N LYS A 269 0.77 14.51 -1.74
CA LYS A 269 2.08 15.10 -1.44
C LYS A 269 2.11 16.51 -2.04
N PRO A 270 3.02 17.42 -1.61
CA PRO A 270 3.06 18.77 -2.17
C PRO A 270 3.21 18.74 -3.69
N PRO A 271 2.29 19.39 -4.44
CA PRO A 271 2.38 19.48 -5.89
C PRO A 271 3.58 20.34 -6.34
N ALA A 272 3.93 20.27 -7.63
CA ALA A 272 4.75 21.31 -8.24
C ALA A 272 4.05 22.68 -8.07
N ARG A 273 4.82 23.72 -7.74
CA ARG A 273 4.26 25.03 -7.34
C ARG A 273 3.27 25.61 -8.36
N GLU A 274 3.59 25.51 -9.67
CA GLU A 274 2.71 25.98 -10.75
C GLU A 274 1.39 25.21 -10.78
N ILE A 275 1.44 23.91 -10.52
CA ILE A 275 0.26 23.04 -10.50
C ILE A 275 -0.57 23.29 -9.25
N ALA A 276 0.09 23.45 -8.08
CA ALA A 276 -0.59 23.81 -6.84
C ALA A 276 -1.44 25.09 -7.02
N SER A 277 -0.84 26.17 -7.58
CA SER A 277 -1.54 27.42 -7.81
C SER A 277 -2.77 27.25 -8.72
N GLN A 278 -2.69 26.46 -9.80
CA GLN A 278 -3.82 26.22 -10.69
C GLN A 278 -4.95 25.47 -9.98
N ILE A 279 -4.62 24.43 -9.20
CA ILE A 279 -5.60 23.63 -8.47
C ILE A 279 -6.25 24.46 -7.36
N LEU A 280 -5.46 25.24 -6.59
CA LEU A 280 -5.99 26.08 -5.53
C LEU A 280 -6.89 27.19 -6.08
N THR A 281 -6.56 27.76 -7.24
CA THR A 281 -7.44 28.73 -7.93
C THR A 281 -8.77 28.07 -8.29
N LEU A 282 -8.76 26.92 -8.97
CA LEU A 282 -9.97 26.18 -9.33
C LEU A 282 -10.79 25.80 -8.08
N ALA A 283 -10.13 25.35 -7.02
CA ALA A 283 -10.78 25.01 -5.77
C ALA A 283 -11.43 26.21 -5.08
N SER A 284 -10.82 27.39 -5.16
CA SER A 284 -11.36 28.63 -4.58
C SER A 284 -12.65 29.10 -5.28
N GLU A 285 -12.83 28.71 -6.53
CA GLU A 285 -14.01 29.03 -7.36
C GLU A 285 -15.09 27.92 -7.29
N ALA A 286 -14.89 26.87 -6.50
CA ALA A 286 -15.77 25.68 -6.47
C ALA A 286 -17.20 25.97 -6.01
N GLY A 287 -17.45 27.06 -5.29
CA GLY A 287 -18.77 27.34 -4.69
C GLY A 287 -19.19 26.36 -3.60
N LYS A 288 -18.32 25.42 -3.24
CA LYS A 288 -18.45 24.42 -2.15
C LYS A 288 -17.28 24.53 -1.20
N PRO A 289 -17.42 24.23 0.10
CA PRO A 289 -16.27 24.13 1.01
C PRO A 289 -15.24 23.13 0.50
N VAL A 290 -13.97 23.53 0.50
CA VAL A 290 -12.86 22.67 0.09
C VAL A 290 -11.83 22.56 1.20
N VAL A 291 -11.48 21.32 1.58
CA VAL A 291 -10.38 20.98 2.47
C VAL A 291 -9.19 20.54 1.63
N VAL A 292 -8.02 21.12 1.87
CA VAL A 292 -6.79 20.80 1.14
C VAL A 292 -5.76 20.22 2.10
N CYS A 293 -5.37 18.97 1.86
CA CYS A 293 -4.31 18.27 2.56
C CYS A 293 -3.15 17.99 1.59
N PHE A 294 -2.30 18.98 1.37
CA PHE A 294 -1.00 18.78 0.74
C PHE A 294 0.01 18.51 1.85
N ILE A 295 0.29 17.23 2.13
CA ILE A 295 1.05 16.76 3.30
C ILE A 295 2.42 17.42 3.37
N GLY A 296 2.63 18.30 4.38
CA GLY A 296 3.84 19.11 4.51
C GLY A 296 3.91 20.34 3.59
N GLY A 297 2.81 20.68 2.91
CA GLY A 297 2.68 21.91 2.12
C GLY A 297 2.51 23.16 2.97
N ASP A 298 2.58 24.33 2.32
CA ASP A 298 2.44 25.62 3.00
C ASP A 298 0.95 25.90 3.30
N ARG A 299 0.60 25.82 4.57
CA ARG A 299 -0.72 26.14 5.08
C ARG A 299 -1.16 27.58 4.71
N THR A 300 -0.25 28.54 4.85
CA THR A 300 -0.54 29.95 4.60
C THR A 300 -0.88 30.19 3.13
N GLU A 301 -0.21 29.50 2.23
CA GLU A 301 -0.52 29.54 0.80
C GLU A 301 -1.95 29.04 0.55
N ILE A 302 -2.33 27.88 1.09
CA ILE A 302 -3.68 27.30 0.91
C ILE A 302 -4.76 28.25 1.46
N GLU A 303 -4.57 28.76 2.67
CA GLU A 303 -5.51 29.68 3.34
C GLU A 303 -5.63 31.01 2.59
N SER A 304 -4.60 31.46 1.89
CA SER A 304 -4.65 32.69 1.08
C SER A 304 -5.65 32.63 -0.10
N TYR A 305 -6.01 31.43 -0.53
CA TYR A 305 -7.08 31.21 -1.53
C TYR A 305 -8.48 31.09 -0.90
N GLY A 306 -8.63 31.30 0.42
CA GLY A 306 -9.91 31.14 1.13
C GLY A 306 -10.29 29.68 1.37
N LEU A 307 -9.35 28.74 1.24
CA LEU A 307 -9.54 27.31 1.39
C LEU A 307 -9.21 26.85 2.81
N THR A 308 -9.75 25.70 3.20
CA THR A 308 -9.48 25.08 4.50
C THR A 308 -8.22 24.19 4.40
N ALA A 309 -7.09 24.64 4.96
CA ALA A 309 -5.88 23.85 5.00
C ALA A 309 -5.94 22.77 6.09
N ALA A 310 -5.46 21.56 5.79
CA ALA A 310 -5.28 20.48 6.75
C ALA A 310 -3.80 20.17 6.98
N ILE A 311 -3.44 19.88 8.24
CA ILE A 311 -2.06 19.64 8.68
C ILE A 311 -1.68 18.16 8.70
N SER A 312 -2.66 17.28 8.58
CA SER A 312 -2.50 15.82 8.49
C SER A 312 -3.71 15.21 7.78
N LEU A 313 -3.62 13.93 7.42
CA LEU A 313 -4.73 13.17 6.86
C LEU A 313 -5.91 13.09 7.84
N GLU A 314 -5.62 12.84 9.12
CA GLU A 314 -6.63 12.83 10.18
C GLU A 314 -7.32 14.19 10.32
N ASP A 315 -6.56 15.28 10.33
CA ASP A 315 -7.10 16.64 10.41
C ASP A 315 -7.99 16.97 9.18
N ALA A 316 -7.61 16.48 7.99
CA ALA A 316 -8.43 16.63 6.79
C ALA A 316 -9.80 15.95 6.93
N ALA A 317 -9.82 14.73 7.45
CA ALA A 317 -11.06 14.00 7.69
C ALA A 317 -11.95 14.71 8.73
N HIS A 318 -11.38 15.15 9.86
CA HIS A 318 -12.12 15.91 10.89
C HIS A 318 -12.72 17.20 10.33
N LYS A 319 -11.94 17.96 9.56
CA LYS A 319 -12.38 19.22 8.94
C LYS A 319 -13.47 18.99 7.89
N ALA A 320 -13.32 17.96 7.06
CA ALA A 320 -14.32 17.60 6.05
C ALA A 320 -15.66 17.21 6.71
N VAL A 321 -15.63 16.40 7.77
CA VAL A 321 -16.83 16.02 8.51
C VAL A 321 -17.47 17.21 9.23
N ALA A 322 -16.66 18.10 9.83
CA ALA A 322 -17.18 19.32 10.47
C ALA A 322 -17.90 20.21 9.45
N LEU A 323 -17.31 20.42 8.26
CA LEU A 323 -17.93 21.21 7.19
C LEU A 323 -19.22 20.57 6.66
N SER A 324 -19.23 19.25 6.46
CA SER A 324 -20.43 18.50 6.04
C SER A 324 -21.57 18.63 7.05
N LYS A 325 -21.25 18.70 8.36
CA LYS A 325 -22.24 18.90 9.43
C LYS A 325 -22.58 20.39 9.71
N GLY A 326 -21.93 21.34 9.03
CA GLY A 326 -22.07 22.77 9.33
C GLY A 326 -21.49 23.18 10.70
N GLU A 327 -20.51 22.42 11.21
CA GLU A 327 -19.84 22.65 12.48
C GLU A 327 -18.61 23.54 12.30
N PRO A 328 -18.16 24.23 13.36
CA PRO A 328 -16.93 25.02 13.30
C PRO A 328 -15.69 24.18 13.03
N VAL A 329 -14.88 24.60 12.06
CA VAL A 329 -13.62 23.94 11.70
C VAL A 329 -12.53 24.29 12.72
N LYS A 330 -11.82 23.26 13.21
CA LYS A 330 -10.67 23.40 14.11
C LYS A 330 -9.58 22.43 13.70
N ASP A 331 -8.32 22.79 14.00
CA ASP A 331 -7.21 21.86 13.84
C ASP A 331 -7.33 20.70 14.82
N TYR A 332 -7.19 19.47 14.30
CA TYR A 332 -7.21 18.27 15.11
C TYR A 332 -5.76 17.79 15.37
N THR A 333 -5.31 18.03 16.61
CA THR A 333 -3.94 17.68 17.06
C THR A 333 -3.93 16.87 18.35
N ASP A 334 -5.09 16.56 18.88
CA ASP A 334 -5.25 15.82 20.14
C ASP A 334 -5.22 14.30 19.94
N PHE A 335 -5.34 13.60 21.04
CA PHE A 335 -5.49 12.15 21.11
C PHE A 335 -6.93 11.78 21.49
N ASN A 336 -7.48 10.73 20.88
CA ASN A 336 -8.80 10.23 21.25
C ASN A 336 -8.88 9.83 22.73
N MET A 337 -7.77 9.37 23.31
CA MET A 337 -7.68 9.06 24.75
C MET A 337 -7.52 10.29 25.65
N GLY A 338 -7.44 11.49 25.08
CA GLY A 338 -7.13 12.73 25.77
C GLY A 338 -5.63 12.90 26.03
N ARG A 339 -5.19 14.18 26.04
CA ARG A 339 -3.78 14.54 26.12
C ARG A 339 -3.09 14.07 27.40
N GLU A 340 -3.73 14.31 28.55
CA GLU A 340 -3.18 13.92 29.87
C GLU A 340 -2.96 12.40 29.97
N THR A 341 -3.93 11.60 29.48
CA THR A 341 -3.82 10.14 29.42
C THR A 341 -2.68 9.70 28.52
N ALA A 342 -2.57 10.30 27.32
CA ALA A 342 -1.49 10.02 26.38
C ALA A 342 -0.11 10.35 26.97
N GLU A 343 0.03 11.50 27.67
CA GLU A 343 1.28 11.89 28.34
C GLU A 343 1.66 10.94 29.48
N ALA A 344 0.72 10.55 30.32
CA ALA A 344 0.96 9.61 31.41
C ALA A 344 1.42 8.25 30.85
N PHE A 345 0.73 7.75 29.83
CA PHE A 345 1.05 6.50 29.20
C PHE A 345 2.41 6.54 28.47
N ALA A 346 2.70 7.63 27.77
CA ALA A 346 4.01 7.80 27.12
C ALA A 346 5.18 7.82 28.11
N ARG A 347 5.02 8.46 29.29
CA ARG A 347 6.02 8.45 30.38
C ARG A 347 6.25 7.05 30.93
N GLU A 348 5.17 6.29 31.15
CA GLU A 348 5.26 4.90 31.61
C GLU A 348 6.07 4.04 30.63
N LEU A 349 5.77 4.16 29.33
CA LEU A 349 6.45 3.38 28.29
C LEU A 349 7.92 3.82 28.11
N ALA A 350 8.19 5.12 28.12
CA ALA A 350 9.56 5.64 28.05
C ALA A 350 10.43 5.14 29.20
N ALA A 351 9.87 4.99 30.40
CA ALA A 351 10.58 4.47 31.55
C ALA A 351 11.01 2.99 31.43
N LYS A 352 10.41 2.24 30.51
CA LYS A 352 10.76 0.83 30.22
C LYS A 352 11.96 0.71 29.25
N LEU A 353 12.28 1.80 28.52
CA LEU A 353 13.36 1.81 27.54
C LEU A 353 14.73 1.98 28.22
N THR A 354 15.74 1.28 27.68
CA THR A 354 17.11 1.39 28.17
C THR A 354 17.86 2.56 27.52
N LYS A 355 18.94 3.05 28.14
CA LYS A 355 19.76 4.15 27.59
C LYS A 355 20.41 3.85 26.24
N GLY A 356 20.55 2.58 25.87
CA GLY A 356 21.09 2.17 24.57
C GLY A 356 20.10 2.34 23.42
N GLN A 357 18.81 2.29 23.73
CA GLN A 357 17.75 2.42 22.76
C GLN A 357 17.50 3.92 22.45
N LYS A 358 17.63 4.33 21.20
CA LYS A 358 17.62 5.74 20.80
C LYS A 358 16.72 6.05 19.61
N TYR A 359 16.52 5.08 18.73
CA TYR A 359 16.01 5.33 17.39
C TYR A 359 14.61 4.79 17.18
N VAL A 360 13.90 5.45 16.27
CA VAL A 360 12.61 5.00 15.74
C VAL A 360 12.85 4.28 14.42
N ARG A 361 12.15 3.17 14.24
CA ARG A 361 12.08 2.42 12.99
C ARG A 361 10.64 2.44 12.50
N GLY A 362 10.38 3.03 11.35
CA GLY A 362 9.07 3.03 10.70
C GLY A 362 9.05 2.03 9.55
N LEU A 363 8.15 1.06 9.58
CA LEU A 363 8.03 0.01 8.57
C LEU A 363 6.61 0.01 8.00
N TYR A 364 6.42 0.70 6.90
CA TYR A 364 5.11 1.05 6.36
C TYR A 364 4.74 0.26 5.11
N THR A 365 3.48 -0.11 5.00
CA THR A 365 2.85 -0.62 3.80
C THR A 365 2.36 0.51 2.90
N GLY A 366 1.91 1.60 3.55
CA GLY A 366 1.37 2.77 2.88
C GLY A 366 2.41 3.88 2.72
N GLY A 367 2.84 4.15 1.49
CA GLY A 367 3.85 5.17 1.22
C GLY A 367 3.46 6.57 1.66
N THR A 368 2.18 6.91 1.60
CA THR A 368 1.69 8.21 2.09
C THR A 368 1.68 8.28 3.62
N LEU A 369 1.36 7.17 4.29
CA LEU A 369 1.41 7.08 5.76
C LEU A 369 2.86 7.19 6.26
N CYS A 370 3.81 6.57 5.54
CA CYS A 370 5.24 6.71 5.79
C CYS A 370 5.71 8.18 5.64
N ASP A 371 5.35 8.82 4.53
CA ASP A 371 5.68 10.22 4.23
C ASP A 371 5.11 11.19 5.28
N GLU A 372 3.84 11.00 5.66
CA GLU A 372 3.20 11.79 6.73
C GLU A 372 3.94 11.62 8.06
N ALA A 373 4.24 10.38 8.46
CA ALA A 373 4.94 10.12 9.71
C ALA A 373 6.33 10.77 9.72
N MET A 374 7.09 10.66 8.64
CA MET A 374 8.39 11.32 8.51
C MET A 374 8.27 12.85 8.63
N LYS A 375 7.31 13.46 7.92
CA LYS A 375 7.10 14.92 7.94
C LYS A 375 6.72 15.44 9.32
N LEU A 376 5.83 14.73 10.02
CA LEU A 376 5.44 15.06 11.38
C LEU A 376 6.61 14.95 12.38
N MET A 377 7.55 14.02 12.15
CA MET A 377 8.68 13.78 13.05
C MET A 377 9.94 14.58 12.69
N LEU A 378 10.07 15.09 11.46
CA LEU A 378 11.29 15.69 10.93
C LEU A 378 11.87 16.80 11.80
N THR A 379 11.02 17.74 12.26
CA THR A 379 11.43 18.85 13.11
C THR A 379 12.07 18.41 14.42
N ARG A 380 11.69 17.23 14.91
CA ARG A 380 12.23 16.68 16.16
C ARG A 380 13.46 15.80 15.93
N LEU A 381 13.45 15.00 14.88
CA LEU A 381 14.49 14.00 14.62
C LEU A 381 15.67 14.58 13.82
N GLY A 382 15.44 15.64 13.04
CA GLY A 382 16.42 16.28 12.16
C GLY A 382 16.70 15.49 10.90
N HIS A 383 17.16 14.24 11.04
CA HIS A 383 17.45 13.33 9.94
C HIS A 383 16.63 12.05 10.06
N ILE A 384 16.06 11.60 8.94
CA ILE A 384 15.27 10.38 8.83
C ILE A 384 15.68 9.65 7.55
N HIS A 385 16.44 8.57 7.71
CA HIS A 385 16.89 7.77 6.58
C HIS A 385 15.74 6.96 5.99
N SER A 386 15.64 6.94 4.65
CA SER A 386 14.52 6.28 3.97
C SER A 386 14.87 5.87 2.54
N ASN A 387 14.14 4.90 1.98
CA ASN A 387 14.09 4.66 0.53
C ASN A 387 13.35 5.78 -0.22
N ILE A 388 12.42 6.49 0.46
CA ILE A 388 11.69 7.67 -0.04
C ILE A 388 12.04 8.93 0.79
N PRO A 389 13.29 9.37 0.85
CA PRO A 389 13.76 10.35 1.83
C PRO A 389 13.13 11.72 1.61
N LEU A 390 12.93 12.46 2.70
CA LEU A 390 12.52 13.87 2.65
C LEU A 390 13.67 14.80 2.27
N GLN A 391 14.90 14.40 2.57
CA GLN A 391 16.15 15.14 2.27
C GLN A 391 17.06 14.19 1.49
N THR A 392 17.73 14.68 0.46
CA THR A 392 18.53 13.84 -0.46
C THR A 392 19.66 13.09 0.25
N GLU A 393 20.27 13.71 1.27
CA GLU A 393 21.34 13.14 2.09
C GLU A 393 20.89 11.93 2.94
N ASP A 394 19.60 11.82 3.21
CA ASP A 394 19.02 10.74 4.01
C ASP A 394 18.60 9.50 3.17
N LYS A 395 18.91 9.51 1.86
CA LYS A 395 18.63 8.37 0.98
C LYS A 395 19.44 7.14 1.39
N LEU A 396 18.75 6.04 1.66
CA LEU A 396 19.40 4.74 1.87
C LEU A 396 19.93 4.19 0.55
N THR A 397 21.15 3.65 0.59
CA THR A 397 21.79 3.04 -0.59
C THR A 397 21.35 1.61 -0.86
N ASP A 398 20.93 0.90 0.19
CA ASP A 398 20.37 -0.45 0.12
C ASP A 398 19.30 -0.59 1.22
N ALA A 399 18.10 -0.12 0.92
CA ALA A 399 16.98 -0.20 1.86
C ALA A 399 16.47 -1.64 2.01
N ARG A 400 16.64 -2.48 0.98
CA ARG A 400 16.11 -3.84 0.92
C ARG A 400 16.89 -4.81 1.80
N ASN A 401 18.23 -4.81 1.71
CA ASN A 401 19.10 -5.79 2.39
C ASN A 401 19.92 -5.17 3.51
N GLY A 402 20.05 -3.83 3.54
CA GLY A 402 20.83 -3.11 4.53
C GLY A 402 20.20 -3.06 5.91
N ASN A 403 21.01 -2.88 6.94
CA ASN A 403 20.51 -2.60 8.29
C ASN A 403 19.97 -1.17 8.39
N SER A 404 19.03 -0.97 9.31
CA SER A 404 18.56 0.36 9.65
C SER A 404 19.70 1.21 10.26
N HIS A 405 19.69 2.50 9.94
CA HIS A 405 20.67 3.46 10.43
C HIS A 405 19.96 4.61 11.14
N GLN A 406 20.29 4.86 12.41
CA GLN A 406 19.65 5.92 13.22
C GLN A 406 18.11 5.86 13.11
N HIS A 407 17.42 6.99 12.86
CA HIS A 407 16.00 7.01 12.55
C HIS A 407 15.80 6.56 11.09
N THR A 408 15.13 5.43 10.90
CA THR A 408 14.90 4.83 9.57
C THR A 408 13.42 4.57 9.35
N PHE A 409 12.91 5.05 8.23
CA PHE A 409 11.54 4.83 7.79
C PHE A 409 11.53 4.21 6.40
N LEU A 410 10.86 3.07 6.24
CA LEU A 410 10.79 2.31 5.00
C LEU A 410 9.35 2.24 4.49
N ASP A 411 9.18 2.63 3.24
CA ASP A 411 7.98 2.37 2.46
C ASP A 411 8.17 1.09 1.67
N PHE A 412 7.53 0.02 2.09
CA PHE A 412 7.57 -1.29 1.41
C PHE A 412 6.69 -1.36 0.17
N GLY A 413 5.85 -0.33 -0.06
CA GLY A 413 5.06 -0.19 -1.28
C GLY A 413 5.79 0.47 -2.44
N ASP A 414 6.99 1.01 -2.20
CA ASP A 414 7.83 1.63 -3.23
C ASP A 414 8.41 0.60 -4.21
N ASP A 415 8.70 1.05 -5.44
CA ASP A 415 9.25 0.22 -6.53
C ASP A 415 10.50 -0.57 -6.10
N GLU A 416 11.35 -0.02 -5.22
CA GLU A 416 12.54 -0.71 -4.70
C GLU A 416 12.21 -2.06 -4.05
N PHE A 417 11.01 -2.21 -3.47
CA PHE A 417 10.55 -3.43 -2.81
C PHE A 417 9.56 -4.24 -3.66
N THR A 418 8.82 -3.60 -4.56
CA THR A 418 7.71 -4.24 -5.30
C THR A 418 8.11 -4.77 -6.67
N VAL A 419 9.27 -4.37 -7.22
CA VAL A 419 9.76 -4.95 -8.49
C VAL A 419 9.94 -6.47 -8.33
N GLY A 420 9.13 -7.23 -9.08
CA GLY A 420 9.11 -8.70 -9.07
C GLY A 420 8.46 -9.33 -7.83
N ARG A 421 7.75 -8.54 -7.02
CA ARG A 421 6.99 -9.01 -5.84
C ARG A 421 5.65 -8.29 -5.77
N PRO A 422 4.64 -8.87 -5.08
CA PRO A 422 3.43 -8.15 -4.80
C PRO A 422 3.65 -6.96 -3.89
N HIS A 423 2.71 -6.04 -3.98
CA HIS A 423 2.57 -4.98 -3.00
C HIS A 423 2.42 -5.56 -1.58
N PRO A 424 3.01 -4.95 -0.53
CA PRO A 424 2.95 -5.45 0.86
C PRO A 424 1.53 -5.51 1.45
N MET A 425 0.55 -4.86 0.84
CA MET A 425 -0.87 -5.04 1.18
C MET A 425 -1.41 -6.40 0.74
N ILE A 426 -0.80 -7.04 -0.28
CA ILE A 426 -1.17 -8.35 -0.79
C ILE A 426 -0.31 -9.43 -0.12
N ASP A 427 1.00 -9.22 -0.04
CA ASP A 427 1.96 -10.13 0.59
C ASP A 427 2.79 -9.39 1.67
N PRO A 428 2.43 -9.54 2.96
CA PRO A 428 3.10 -8.85 4.07
C PRO A 428 4.44 -9.48 4.47
N SER A 429 4.88 -10.58 3.85
CA SER A 429 5.98 -11.42 4.31
C SER A 429 7.32 -10.67 4.44
N LEU A 430 7.69 -9.88 3.43
CA LEU A 430 8.95 -9.12 3.44
C LEU A 430 9.00 -8.10 4.57
N ARG A 431 7.91 -7.37 4.79
CA ARG A 431 7.81 -6.41 5.90
C ARG A 431 7.82 -7.12 7.26
N ALA A 432 7.14 -8.26 7.38
CA ALA A 432 7.14 -9.06 8.60
C ALA A 432 8.55 -9.56 8.95
N GLU A 433 9.35 -9.95 7.96
CA GLU A 433 10.75 -10.30 8.16
C GLU A 433 11.55 -9.12 8.70
N ARG A 434 11.38 -7.93 8.11
CA ARG A 434 12.04 -6.72 8.60
C ARG A 434 11.66 -6.36 10.03
N VAL A 435 10.40 -6.50 10.42
CA VAL A 435 9.93 -6.33 11.80
C VAL A 435 10.72 -7.25 12.77
N ARG A 436 10.92 -8.51 12.39
CA ARG A 436 11.70 -9.47 13.20
C ARG A 436 13.17 -9.06 13.32
N MET A 437 13.75 -8.48 12.25
CA MET A 437 15.14 -8.00 12.25
C MET A 437 15.33 -6.80 13.19
N GLU A 438 14.43 -5.81 13.14
CA GLU A 438 14.51 -4.63 14.00
C GLU A 438 14.40 -4.98 15.50
N GLY A 439 13.73 -6.07 15.85
CA GLY A 439 13.71 -6.59 17.23
C GLY A 439 15.07 -7.01 17.78
N LYS A 440 16.04 -7.31 16.90
CA LYS A 440 17.41 -7.66 17.26
C LYS A 440 18.32 -6.44 17.38
N ASP A 441 17.92 -5.28 16.85
CA ASP A 441 18.71 -4.06 16.90
C ASP A 441 18.70 -3.47 18.34
N PRO A 442 19.87 -3.39 19.01
CA PRO A 442 19.93 -2.89 20.38
C PRO A 442 19.62 -1.40 20.50
N GLU A 443 19.71 -0.65 19.42
CA GLU A 443 19.43 0.78 19.40
C GLU A 443 17.96 1.11 19.05
N CYS A 444 17.17 0.13 18.60
CA CYS A 444 15.75 0.32 18.30
C CYS A 444 14.96 0.53 19.60
N ALA A 445 14.37 1.71 19.76
CA ALA A 445 13.53 2.08 20.88
C ALA A 445 12.05 1.90 20.56
N ILE A 446 11.64 2.39 19.41
CA ILE A 446 10.25 2.43 18.94
C ILE A 446 10.19 1.86 17.53
N LEU A 447 9.35 0.86 17.35
CA LEU A 447 8.99 0.32 16.04
C LEU A 447 7.59 0.82 15.68
N MET A 448 7.48 1.58 14.60
CA MET A 448 6.21 2.07 14.08
C MET A 448 5.78 1.25 12.87
N VAL A 449 4.52 0.86 12.83
CA VAL A 449 3.94 0.06 11.73
C VAL A 449 2.52 0.53 11.43
N ASP A 450 2.14 0.49 10.16
CA ASP A 450 0.75 0.55 9.75
C ASP A 450 0.16 -0.84 9.51
N CYS A 451 -1.16 -0.94 9.46
CA CYS A 451 -1.87 -2.11 8.95
C CYS A 451 -3.03 -1.62 8.09
N VAL A 452 -2.90 -1.76 6.78
CA VAL A 452 -3.92 -1.31 5.84
C VAL A 452 -4.84 -2.46 5.49
N ILE A 453 -6.15 -2.29 5.73
CA ILE A 453 -7.20 -3.26 5.44
C ILE A 453 -8.14 -2.73 4.35
N GLY A 454 -9.07 -3.54 3.89
CA GLY A 454 -10.03 -3.23 2.85
C GLY A 454 -10.00 -4.25 1.71
N TYR A 455 -10.74 -3.96 0.65
CA TYR A 455 -10.73 -4.78 -0.56
C TYR A 455 -9.34 -4.78 -1.21
N GLY A 456 -8.98 -5.87 -1.87
CA GLY A 456 -7.68 -6.04 -2.52
C GLY A 456 -6.53 -6.33 -1.55
N SER A 457 -6.65 -6.00 -0.26
CA SER A 457 -5.65 -6.32 0.76
C SER A 457 -5.70 -7.81 1.14
N HIS A 458 -4.61 -8.30 1.73
CA HIS A 458 -4.53 -9.64 2.31
C HIS A 458 -5.72 -9.92 3.24
N GLU A 459 -6.25 -11.14 3.23
CA GLU A 459 -7.44 -11.52 4.02
C GLU A 459 -7.28 -11.35 5.54
N ASN A 460 -6.05 -11.46 6.05
CA ASN A 460 -5.70 -11.20 7.46
C ASN A 460 -4.28 -10.62 7.59
N PRO A 461 -4.06 -9.34 7.26
CA PRO A 461 -2.72 -8.75 7.29
C PRO A 461 -2.17 -8.61 8.71
N ALA A 462 -3.05 -8.53 9.71
CA ALA A 462 -2.64 -8.45 11.11
C ALA A 462 -2.05 -9.76 11.65
N LYS A 463 -2.36 -10.92 11.08
CA LYS A 463 -1.87 -12.20 11.58
C LYS A 463 -0.35 -12.27 11.50
N GLU A 464 0.19 -12.13 10.31
CA GLU A 464 1.62 -12.22 10.07
C GLU A 464 2.39 -11.08 10.76
N LEU A 465 1.83 -9.86 10.72
CA LEU A 465 2.39 -8.72 11.44
C LEU A 465 2.43 -8.95 12.95
N SER A 466 1.37 -9.52 13.55
CA SER A 466 1.32 -9.86 14.97
C SER A 466 2.36 -10.92 15.36
N GLU A 467 2.51 -11.97 14.55
CA GLU A 467 3.54 -13.00 14.75
C GLU A 467 4.96 -12.39 14.70
N ALA A 468 5.19 -11.47 13.75
CA ALA A 468 6.47 -10.77 13.62
C ALA A 468 6.73 -9.83 14.81
N ILE A 469 5.73 -9.10 15.28
CA ILE A 469 5.82 -8.24 16.48
C ILE A 469 6.14 -9.07 17.73
N LEU A 470 5.43 -10.17 17.93
CA LEU A 470 5.70 -11.07 19.06
C LEU A 470 7.15 -11.58 19.03
N GLN A 471 7.65 -11.99 17.87
CA GLN A 471 9.03 -12.45 17.73
C GLN A 471 10.04 -11.31 17.94
N ALA A 472 9.80 -10.11 17.39
CA ALA A 472 10.65 -8.94 17.58
C ALA A 472 10.76 -8.56 19.07
N ARG A 473 9.66 -8.58 19.80
CA ARG A 473 9.63 -8.31 21.25
C ARG A 473 10.37 -9.37 22.04
N ARG A 474 10.19 -10.66 21.72
CA ARG A 474 10.96 -11.76 22.34
C ARG A 474 12.46 -11.60 22.11
N ASN A 475 12.87 -11.19 20.90
CA ASN A 475 14.28 -10.94 20.60
C ASN A 475 14.83 -9.81 21.49
N ALA A 476 14.08 -8.72 21.64
CA ALA A 476 14.49 -7.62 22.52
C ALA A 476 14.52 -8.04 24.01
N GLU A 477 13.52 -8.77 24.49
CA GLU A 477 13.43 -9.26 25.87
C GLU A 477 14.58 -10.20 26.21
N ALA A 478 15.02 -11.05 25.26
CA ALA A 478 16.18 -11.93 25.45
C ALA A 478 17.48 -11.16 25.72
N ASP A 479 17.57 -9.91 25.22
CA ASP A 479 18.68 -8.99 25.46
C ASP A 479 18.42 -8.03 26.66
N GLY A 480 17.34 -8.27 27.43
CA GLY A 480 16.96 -7.43 28.57
C GLY A 480 16.40 -6.04 28.16
N ARG A 481 15.90 -5.88 26.95
CA ARG A 481 15.33 -4.65 26.40
C ARG A 481 13.80 -4.73 26.32
N TYR A 482 13.15 -3.59 26.41
CA TYR A 482 11.75 -3.44 26.07
C TYR A 482 11.65 -2.83 24.67
N LEU A 483 10.97 -3.49 23.72
CA LEU A 483 10.69 -2.92 22.40
C LEU A 483 9.27 -2.35 22.41
N LEU A 484 9.15 -1.03 22.26
CA LEU A 484 7.86 -0.39 22.06
C LEU A 484 7.45 -0.52 20.59
N VAL A 485 6.28 -1.12 20.36
CA VAL A 485 5.66 -1.15 19.04
C VAL A 485 4.44 -0.25 19.05
N VAL A 486 4.40 0.73 18.13
CA VAL A 486 3.29 1.65 17.93
C VAL A 486 2.67 1.36 16.57
N ALA A 487 1.37 1.15 16.52
CA ALA A 487 0.67 0.79 15.30
C ALA A 487 -0.56 1.68 15.05
N SER A 488 -0.94 1.82 13.79
CA SER A 488 -2.25 2.30 13.36
C SER A 488 -2.88 1.31 12.38
N VAL A 489 -4.20 1.28 12.32
CA VAL A 489 -4.95 0.48 11.34
C VAL A 489 -5.74 1.42 10.46
N CYS A 490 -5.36 1.47 9.19
CA CYS A 490 -6.08 2.21 8.15
C CYS A 490 -7.20 1.33 7.61
N GLY A 491 -8.46 1.67 7.90
CA GLY A 491 -9.62 0.92 7.47
C GLY A 491 -10.89 1.23 8.26
N SER A 492 -11.97 0.54 7.93
CA SER A 492 -13.29 0.70 8.52
C SER A 492 -13.78 -0.59 9.19
N GLU A 493 -14.82 -0.48 10.00
CA GLU A 493 -15.47 -1.65 10.60
C GLU A 493 -16.19 -2.52 9.56
N GLY A 494 -16.63 -1.91 8.45
CA GLY A 494 -17.27 -2.62 7.34
C GLY A 494 -16.33 -3.42 6.45
N ASP A 495 -15.01 -3.23 6.57
CA ASP A 495 -14.04 -3.96 5.78
C ASP A 495 -14.06 -5.47 6.07
N PRO A 496 -13.76 -6.34 5.09
CA PRO A 496 -13.76 -7.81 5.27
C PRO A 496 -12.92 -8.27 6.47
N GLN A 497 -11.83 -7.55 6.77
CA GLN A 497 -10.93 -7.83 7.88
C GLN A 497 -11.45 -7.32 9.23
N SER A 498 -12.39 -6.36 9.26
CA SER A 498 -12.91 -5.60 10.42
C SER A 498 -11.82 -4.81 11.16
N LEU A 499 -12.05 -3.51 11.32
CA LEU A 499 -11.13 -2.60 12.01
C LEU A 499 -10.87 -3.07 13.45
N SER A 500 -11.95 -3.31 14.22
CA SER A 500 -11.86 -3.68 15.63
C SER A 500 -11.15 -5.03 15.84
N ARG A 501 -11.40 -6.02 14.97
CA ARG A 501 -10.73 -7.32 15.00
C ARG A 501 -9.23 -7.18 14.71
N THR A 502 -8.87 -6.39 13.70
CA THR A 502 -7.48 -6.13 13.32
C THR A 502 -6.73 -5.41 14.43
N GLN A 503 -7.31 -4.35 15.00
CA GLN A 503 -6.73 -3.61 16.14
C GLN A 503 -6.51 -4.53 17.34
N LYS A 504 -7.51 -5.34 17.70
CA LYS A 504 -7.43 -6.28 18.82
C LYS A 504 -6.28 -7.27 18.64
N GLN A 505 -6.12 -7.82 17.43
CA GLN A 505 -5.04 -8.78 17.13
C GLN A 505 -3.65 -8.15 17.31
N LEU A 506 -3.45 -6.90 16.88
CA LEU A 506 -2.19 -6.18 17.08
C LEU A 506 -1.97 -5.83 18.57
N MET A 507 -3.02 -5.44 19.30
CA MET A 507 -2.93 -5.20 20.74
C MET A 507 -2.56 -6.47 21.53
N GLU A 508 -3.12 -7.61 21.18
CA GLU A 508 -2.77 -8.92 21.76
C GLU A 508 -1.32 -9.31 21.49
N ALA A 509 -0.73 -8.87 20.36
CA ALA A 509 0.71 -9.00 20.10
C ALA A 509 1.57 -8.00 20.90
N GLY A 510 0.93 -7.09 21.64
CA GLY A 510 1.58 -6.11 22.49
C GLY A 510 1.96 -4.80 21.80
N ALA A 511 1.34 -4.49 20.67
CA ALA A 511 1.44 -3.16 20.08
C ALA A 511 0.52 -2.16 20.80
N VAL A 512 0.96 -0.91 20.88
CA VAL A 512 0.12 0.24 21.24
C VAL A 512 -0.56 0.69 19.95
N VAL A 513 -1.86 0.44 19.83
CA VAL A 513 -2.63 0.78 18.64
C VAL A 513 -3.33 2.12 18.83
N LEU A 514 -3.07 3.07 17.94
CA LEU A 514 -3.68 4.40 17.92
C LEU A 514 -4.71 4.49 16.78
N PRO A 515 -5.70 5.41 16.90
CA PRO A 515 -6.80 5.51 15.93
C PRO A 515 -6.38 5.90 14.51
N SER A 516 -5.26 6.62 14.35
CA SER A 516 -4.76 7.11 13.07
C SER A 516 -3.23 7.08 13.02
N ASN A 517 -2.69 7.14 11.81
CA ASN A 517 -1.25 7.29 11.60
C ASN A 517 -0.70 8.56 12.25
N ALA A 518 -1.43 9.68 12.17
CA ALA A 518 -1.01 10.93 12.79
C ALA A 518 -0.98 10.83 14.32
N GLN A 519 -1.97 10.18 14.97
CA GLN A 519 -1.94 9.95 16.42
C GLN A 519 -0.82 8.98 16.81
N ALA A 520 -0.59 7.92 16.04
CA ALA A 520 0.52 6.98 16.27
C ALA A 520 1.87 7.72 16.24
N THR A 521 2.05 8.59 15.26
CA THR A 521 3.25 9.40 15.09
C THR A 521 3.44 10.41 16.23
N ARG A 522 2.39 11.15 16.60
CA ARG A 522 2.42 12.09 17.74
C ARG A 522 2.70 11.35 19.04
N PHE A 523 2.14 10.15 19.23
CA PHE A 523 2.39 9.35 20.43
C PHE A 523 3.85 8.88 20.51
N ALA A 524 4.42 8.41 19.41
CA ALA A 524 5.84 8.04 19.35
C ALA A 524 6.76 9.23 19.66
N MET A 525 6.46 10.43 19.13
CA MET A 525 7.17 11.66 19.47
C MET A 525 7.05 12.02 20.97
N LEU A 526 5.87 11.79 21.54
CA LEU A 526 5.62 12.03 22.96
C LEU A 526 6.48 11.09 23.83
N VAL A 527 6.55 9.79 23.50
CA VAL A 527 7.45 8.83 24.16
C VAL A 527 8.91 9.28 24.07
N LEU A 528 9.37 9.66 22.86
CA LEU A 528 10.73 10.16 22.65
C LEU A 528 11.04 11.38 23.52
N SER A 529 10.04 12.20 23.86
CA SER A 529 10.24 13.40 24.71
C SER A 529 10.56 13.05 26.16
N TYR A 530 10.18 11.86 26.61
CA TYR A 530 10.40 11.37 27.97
C TYR A 530 11.56 10.37 28.08
N MET A 531 12.18 9.98 26.96
CA MET A 531 13.40 9.15 27.00
C MET A 531 14.56 9.93 27.60
N ARG A 532 15.37 9.26 28.46
CA ARG A 532 16.48 9.86 29.22
C ARG A 532 17.83 9.66 28.52
#